data_6a4e30f33c5ce345fdce252cfc880e07
#
_entry.id   6a4e30f33c5ce345fdce252cfc880e07
#
_cell.length_a   1.000
_cell.length_b   1.000
_cell.length_c   1.000
_cell.angle_alpha   90.00
_cell.angle_beta   90.00
_cell.angle_gamma   90.00
#
_symmetry.space_group_name_H-M   'P 1'
#
loop_
_entity.id
_entity.type
_entity.pdbx_description
1 polymer ?
#
loop_
_entity_poly.entity_id
_entity_poly.type
_entity_poly.pdbx_seq_one_letter_code
_entity_poly.pdbx_strand_id
1 'polypeptide(L)'
;MDLNSIIYDERLTKESILKFISELDIYSFYIGKEVLSLKPINSPLRRDNIPSFSVFYASKSGKYLFKDFGNGMSGDCFTLVQIMYGLSYNGALERIAIDFGITTSSISPSIKPISKVSIQKLSNKEKVNLQIKSKRPSLKDKDFWSQFGITPQVLSKYLVKAVDLIFINNNIINPKTNCYAYLEFKDDTPTYKIYQPFSKEYKFMNNNDYSVWEGWTQMPSTGDLLIITSSRKDVMSIVSTTDYPAVALQSESVLPKKQVIEELKSRFKDIYILYDNDFNSNENNGRKYGANLANAFNCIQIEIPSEYESKDYSDLVRNHGQHLAKNLLESLIKTNTACTRH
;
A
#
# COMPACT_ATOMS: atom_id res chain seq x y z
N MET A 1 -20.63 32.04 -8.21
CA MET A 1 -19.43 31.81 -9.02
C MET A 1 -18.62 30.75 -8.29
N ASP A 2 -18.59 29.58 -8.90
CA ASP A 2 -18.01 28.36 -8.29
C ASP A 2 -16.49 28.43 -8.36
N LEU A 3 -15.86 28.45 -7.18
CA LEU A 3 -14.39 28.52 -7.05
C LEU A 3 -13.67 27.24 -7.55
N ASN A 4 -14.42 26.22 -7.94
CA ASN A 4 -13.89 24.95 -8.46
C ASN A 4 -13.63 24.95 -9.98
N SER A 5 -13.92 26.03 -10.70
CA SER A 5 -13.78 26.09 -12.18
C SER A 5 -12.51 26.78 -12.70
N ILE A 6 -11.61 27.24 -11.81
CA ILE A 6 -10.44 28.05 -12.21
C ILE A 6 -9.11 27.28 -12.18
N ILE A 7 -9.08 26.02 -11.69
CA ILE A 7 -7.81 25.29 -11.48
C ILE A 7 -7.50 24.24 -12.58
N TYR A 8 -8.28 24.14 -13.65
CA TYR A 8 -8.15 23.06 -14.63
C TYR A 8 -7.59 23.45 -16.00
N ASP A 9 -6.88 24.57 -16.20
CA ASP A 9 -6.43 24.98 -17.53
C ASP A 9 -4.91 25.00 -17.79
N GLU A 10 -4.09 24.36 -16.96
CA GLU A 10 -2.76 23.90 -17.36
C GLU A 10 -2.76 22.35 -17.38
N ARG A 11 -3.26 21.81 -18.49
CA ARG A 11 -3.34 20.36 -18.71
C ARG A 11 -1.96 19.74 -18.62
N LEU A 12 -1.84 18.73 -17.78
CA LEU A 12 -0.67 17.88 -17.73
C LEU A 12 -0.50 17.19 -19.11
N THR A 13 0.58 17.48 -19.82
CA THR A 13 0.89 16.96 -21.16
C THR A 13 2.26 16.28 -21.17
N LYS A 14 2.54 15.48 -22.21
CA LYS A 14 3.89 14.93 -22.42
C LYS A 14 4.93 16.04 -22.46
N GLU A 15 4.63 17.10 -23.19
CA GLU A 15 5.53 18.23 -23.40
C GLU A 15 5.82 18.95 -22.07
N SER A 16 4.80 19.09 -21.21
CA SER A 16 5.00 19.71 -19.90
C SER A 16 5.89 18.86 -18.99
N ILE A 17 5.71 17.53 -18.99
CA ILE A 17 6.53 16.59 -18.22
C ILE A 17 7.98 16.58 -18.74
N LEU A 18 8.16 16.49 -20.07
CA LEU A 18 9.48 16.39 -20.69
C LEU A 18 10.32 17.68 -20.58
N LYS A 19 9.75 18.79 -20.07
CA LYS A 19 10.53 19.97 -19.67
C LYS A 19 11.35 19.74 -18.39
N PHE A 20 10.93 18.79 -17.55
CA PHE A 20 11.55 18.52 -16.24
C PHE A 20 12.37 17.25 -16.20
N ILE A 21 12.01 16.26 -17.01
CA ILE A 21 12.65 14.93 -17.04
C ILE A 21 12.82 14.46 -18.48
N SER A 22 13.86 13.68 -18.75
CA SER A 22 14.08 13.11 -20.07
C SER A 22 13.29 11.80 -20.27
N GLU A 23 13.04 11.45 -21.55
CA GLU A 23 12.46 10.14 -21.89
C GLU A 23 13.29 8.98 -21.34
N LEU A 24 14.63 9.11 -21.33
CA LEU A 24 15.52 8.08 -20.79
C LEU A 24 15.41 7.93 -19.28
N ASP A 25 15.21 9.02 -18.56
CA ASP A 25 14.97 8.95 -17.10
C ASP A 25 13.67 8.22 -16.81
N ILE A 26 12.60 8.49 -17.57
CA ILE A 26 11.33 7.77 -17.46
C ILE A 26 11.55 6.29 -17.75
N TYR A 27 12.22 5.93 -18.83
CA TYR A 27 12.52 4.54 -19.14
C TYR A 27 13.34 3.87 -18.03
N SER A 28 14.42 4.52 -17.61
CA SER A 28 15.32 3.98 -16.59
C SER A 28 14.61 3.76 -15.26
N PHE A 29 13.75 4.70 -14.87
CA PHE A 29 12.96 4.62 -13.67
C PHE A 29 11.99 3.42 -13.69
N TYR A 30 11.18 3.31 -14.74
CA TYR A 30 10.16 2.26 -14.81
C TYR A 30 10.70 0.88 -15.20
N ILE A 31 11.81 0.81 -15.95
CA ILE A 31 12.49 -0.45 -16.27
C ILE A 31 13.41 -0.89 -15.12
N GLY A 32 13.78 0.05 -14.23
CA GLY A 32 14.60 -0.25 -13.07
C GLY A 32 16.08 -0.47 -13.38
N LYS A 33 16.58 0.02 -14.51
CA LYS A 33 18.00 0.02 -14.88
C LYS A 33 18.28 1.02 -15.99
N GLU A 34 19.54 1.41 -16.09
CA GLU A 34 19.99 2.30 -17.15
C GLU A 34 19.79 1.66 -18.53
N VAL A 35 19.08 2.35 -19.43
CA VAL A 35 18.65 1.80 -20.74
C VAL A 35 19.55 2.18 -21.91
N LEU A 36 20.69 2.82 -21.67
CA LEU A 36 21.66 3.24 -22.70
C LEU A 36 22.45 2.08 -23.33
N SER A 37 22.19 0.84 -22.93
CA SER A 37 22.87 -0.30 -23.52
C SER A 37 22.18 -0.71 -24.82
N LEU A 38 22.95 -0.81 -25.91
CA LEU A 38 22.49 -1.33 -27.21
C LEU A 38 22.05 -2.82 -27.17
N LYS A 39 22.11 -3.46 -25.99
CA LYS A 39 21.73 -4.86 -25.82
C LYS A 39 20.29 -4.98 -25.36
N PRO A 40 19.51 -5.92 -25.94
CA PRO A 40 18.20 -6.23 -25.44
C PRO A 40 18.22 -6.64 -23.97
N ILE A 41 17.16 -6.33 -23.26
CA ILE A 41 16.94 -6.72 -21.87
C ILE A 41 15.71 -7.64 -21.77
N ASN A 42 15.51 -8.29 -20.63
CA ASN A 42 14.26 -9.00 -20.37
C ASN A 42 13.09 -8.02 -20.34
N SER A 43 11.97 -8.42 -20.94
CA SER A 43 10.81 -7.54 -21.04
C SER A 43 10.25 -7.18 -19.66
N PRO A 44 10.03 -5.87 -19.36
CA PRO A 44 9.31 -5.45 -18.17
C PRO A 44 7.80 -5.67 -18.29
N LEU A 45 7.31 -6.02 -19.49
CA LEU A 45 5.88 -6.15 -19.79
C LEU A 45 5.34 -7.57 -19.60
N ARG A 46 6.22 -8.57 -19.51
CA ARG A 46 5.88 -9.98 -19.41
C ARG A 46 7.00 -10.78 -18.77
N ARG A 47 6.71 -12.03 -18.41
CA ARG A 47 7.77 -12.98 -18.03
C ARG A 47 8.64 -13.27 -19.24
N ASP A 48 9.91 -12.97 -19.15
CA ASP A 48 10.88 -13.11 -20.22
C ASP A 48 12.13 -13.83 -19.71
N ASN A 49 12.47 -14.94 -20.37
CA ASN A 49 13.68 -15.73 -20.05
C ASN A 49 14.81 -15.47 -21.07
N ILE A 50 14.50 -14.80 -22.19
CA ILE A 50 15.44 -14.46 -23.26
C ILE A 50 15.31 -12.96 -23.52
N PRO A 51 16.38 -12.15 -23.37
CA PRO A 51 16.32 -10.72 -23.60
C PRO A 51 15.71 -10.38 -24.96
N SER A 52 14.56 -9.72 -24.94
CA SER A 52 13.81 -9.39 -26.15
C SER A 52 13.16 -8.00 -26.13
N PHE A 53 13.53 -7.17 -25.18
CA PHE A 53 13.04 -5.80 -25.04
C PHE A 53 14.18 -4.80 -25.27
N SER A 54 13.97 -3.82 -26.14
CA SER A 54 14.96 -2.79 -26.43
C SER A 54 14.37 -1.40 -26.36
N VAL A 55 15.15 -0.43 -25.87
CA VAL A 55 14.90 0.99 -26.00
C VAL A 55 15.92 1.57 -26.99
N PHE A 56 15.48 2.34 -27.96
CA PHE A 56 16.31 2.88 -29.02
C PHE A 56 15.87 4.28 -29.43
N TYR A 57 16.80 5.06 -29.93
CA TYR A 57 16.50 6.37 -30.48
C TYR A 57 15.97 6.27 -31.91
N ALA A 58 14.74 6.71 -32.14
CA ALA A 58 14.11 6.75 -33.46
C ALA A 58 14.39 8.09 -34.15
N SER A 59 15.43 8.15 -34.97
CA SER A 59 15.90 9.38 -35.61
C SER A 59 14.84 10.13 -36.44
N LYS A 60 13.90 9.40 -37.04
CA LYS A 60 12.79 10.00 -37.80
C LYS A 60 11.80 10.78 -36.92
N SER A 61 11.58 10.36 -35.69
CA SER A 61 10.65 11.01 -34.75
C SER A 61 11.36 11.88 -33.70
N GLY A 62 12.68 11.78 -33.58
CA GLY A 62 13.48 12.48 -32.57
C GLY A 62 13.19 12.02 -31.15
N LYS A 63 12.73 10.79 -30.93
CA LYS A 63 12.26 10.27 -29.64
C LYS A 63 12.85 8.91 -29.33
N TYR A 64 12.92 8.58 -28.04
CA TYR A 64 13.22 7.22 -27.62
C TYR A 64 11.95 6.38 -27.63
N LEU A 65 12.03 5.22 -28.30
CA LEU A 65 10.94 4.24 -28.38
C LEU A 65 11.40 2.92 -27.80
N PHE A 66 10.44 2.15 -27.30
CA PHE A 66 10.69 0.76 -26.95
C PHE A 66 10.09 -0.19 -27.99
N LYS A 67 10.67 -1.40 -28.07
CA LYS A 67 10.08 -2.53 -28.76
C LYS A 67 10.33 -3.80 -27.96
N ASP A 68 9.25 -4.52 -27.69
CA ASP A 68 9.28 -5.89 -27.17
C ASP A 68 9.11 -6.86 -28.35
N PHE A 69 10.20 -7.48 -28.74
CA PHE A 69 10.21 -8.42 -29.88
C PHE A 69 9.49 -9.74 -29.55
N GLY A 70 9.22 -10.05 -28.29
CA GLY A 70 8.55 -11.27 -27.89
C GLY A 70 7.03 -11.22 -28.03
N ASN A 71 6.41 -10.04 -27.98
CA ASN A 71 4.96 -9.87 -28.15
C ASN A 71 4.59 -8.78 -29.17
N GLY A 72 5.59 -8.15 -29.81
CA GLY A 72 5.39 -7.13 -30.83
C GLY A 72 5.00 -5.74 -30.32
N MET A 73 4.85 -5.53 -29.00
CA MET A 73 4.48 -4.24 -28.44
C MET A 73 5.58 -3.21 -28.66
N SER A 74 5.17 -1.98 -28.92
CA SER A 74 6.08 -0.84 -29.11
C SER A 74 5.39 0.46 -28.75
N GLY A 75 6.18 1.49 -28.41
CA GLY A 75 5.67 2.80 -28.07
C GLY A 75 6.75 3.69 -27.47
N ASP A 76 6.31 4.84 -26.93
CA ASP A 76 7.17 5.75 -26.17
C ASP A 76 7.17 5.40 -24.67
N CYS A 77 7.91 6.16 -23.86
CA CYS A 77 7.99 5.94 -22.42
C CYS A 77 6.62 6.07 -21.71
N PHE A 78 5.75 6.94 -22.19
CA PHE A 78 4.38 7.09 -21.65
C PHE A 78 3.52 5.86 -21.98
N THR A 79 3.64 5.35 -23.21
CA THR A 79 2.99 4.09 -23.61
C THR A 79 3.48 2.91 -22.79
N LEU A 80 4.78 2.86 -22.46
CA LEU A 80 5.33 1.85 -21.58
C LEU A 80 4.62 1.88 -20.22
N VAL A 81 4.51 3.05 -19.61
CA VAL A 81 3.84 3.23 -18.32
C VAL A 81 2.35 2.86 -18.37
N GLN A 82 1.66 3.26 -19.47
CA GLN A 82 0.27 2.82 -19.68
C GLN A 82 0.13 1.30 -19.65
N ILE A 83 1.00 0.59 -20.39
CA ILE A 83 0.95 -0.87 -20.48
C ILE A 83 1.34 -1.52 -19.16
N MET A 84 2.41 -1.05 -18.53
CA MET A 84 2.91 -1.61 -17.26
C MET A 84 1.88 -1.54 -16.14
N TYR A 85 1.12 -0.45 -16.09
CA TYR A 85 0.18 -0.18 -14.99
C TYR A 85 -1.29 -0.29 -15.39
N GLY A 86 -1.59 -0.62 -16.64
CA GLY A 86 -2.98 -0.70 -17.14
C GLY A 86 -3.72 0.63 -17.07
N LEU A 87 -3.01 1.74 -17.29
CA LEU A 87 -3.54 3.09 -17.14
C LEU A 87 -4.08 3.65 -18.46
N SER A 88 -5.02 4.60 -18.34
CA SER A 88 -5.34 5.50 -19.44
C SER A 88 -4.15 6.40 -19.76
N TYR A 89 -4.18 7.10 -20.89
CA TYR A 89 -3.13 8.06 -21.23
C TYR A 89 -2.95 9.15 -20.17
N ASN A 90 -4.04 9.74 -19.70
CA ASN A 90 -3.99 10.76 -18.64
C ASN A 90 -3.50 10.16 -17.32
N GLY A 91 -3.93 8.94 -16.97
CA GLY A 91 -3.44 8.25 -15.79
C GLY A 91 -1.94 7.96 -15.82
N ALA A 92 -1.35 7.72 -17.01
CA ALA A 92 0.09 7.57 -17.14
C ALA A 92 0.83 8.92 -16.99
N LEU A 93 0.28 10.02 -17.50
CA LEU A 93 0.83 11.35 -17.30
C LEU A 93 0.84 11.73 -15.81
N GLU A 94 -0.30 11.53 -15.13
CA GLU A 94 -0.44 11.77 -13.69
C GLU A 94 0.53 10.92 -12.88
N ARG A 95 0.64 9.65 -13.23
CA ARG A 95 1.55 8.72 -12.58
C ARG A 95 3.00 9.17 -12.68
N ILE A 96 3.44 9.53 -13.89
CA ILE A 96 4.81 10.01 -14.13
C ILE A 96 5.04 11.32 -13.38
N ALA A 97 4.09 12.27 -13.43
CA ALA A 97 4.22 13.52 -12.71
C ALA A 97 4.38 13.31 -11.19
N ILE A 98 3.59 12.42 -10.60
CA ILE A 98 3.67 12.06 -9.18
C ILE A 98 5.02 11.40 -8.86
N ASP A 99 5.40 10.39 -9.64
CA ASP A 99 6.61 9.60 -9.38
C ASP A 99 7.90 10.44 -9.48
N PHE A 100 7.88 11.48 -10.29
CA PHE A 100 9.01 12.42 -10.46
C PHE A 100 8.83 13.75 -9.70
N GLY A 101 7.78 13.89 -8.89
CA GLY A 101 7.54 15.08 -8.07
C GLY A 101 7.24 16.35 -8.88
N ILE A 102 6.68 16.20 -10.09
CA ILE A 102 6.29 17.32 -10.95
C ILE A 102 4.91 17.79 -10.50
N THR A 103 4.85 18.93 -9.82
CA THR A 103 3.58 19.56 -9.40
C THR A 103 3.06 20.51 -10.46
N THR A 104 1.74 20.74 -10.49
CA THR A 104 1.13 21.74 -11.38
C THR A 104 1.68 23.17 -11.16
N SER A 105 2.14 23.49 -9.96
CA SER A 105 2.86 24.72 -9.64
C SER A 105 4.26 24.80 -10.29
N SER A 106 4.86 23.67 -10.66
CA SER A 106 6.15 23.63 -11.37
C SER A 106 6.02 23.98 -12.87
N ILE A 107 4.81 24.06 -13.40
CA ILE A 107 4.51 24.28 -14.82
C ILE A 107 4.28 25.77 -15.13
N SER A 108 4.07 26.62 -14.14
CA SER A 108 3.93 28.07 -14.34
C SER A 108 5.27 28.77 -14.60
N PRO A 109 5.37 29.64 -15.62
CA PRO A 109 6.61 30.24 -16.04
C PRO A 109 6.97 31.49 -15.24
N SER A 110 7.27 31.37 -13.98
CA SER A 110 7.94 32.45 -13.23
C SER A 110 8.60 31.97 -11.93
N ILE A 111 9.72 31.25 -12.05
CA ILE A 111 10.73 31.22 -10.96
C ILE A 111 12.10 31.05 -11.63
N LYS A 112 12.98 32.06 -11.39
CA LYS A 112 14.38 32.05 -11.79
C LYS A 112 15.10 30.80 -11.28
N PRO A 113 16.11 30.28 -11.98
CA PRO A 113 16.85 29.10 -11.53
C PRO A 113 17.52 29.39 -10.19
N ILE A 114 17.12 28.67 -9.18
CA ILE A 114 17.76 28.69 -7.86
C ILE A 114 19.09 27.98 -8.02
N SER A 115 20.16 28.75 -7.81
CA SER A 115 21.53 28.26 -7.70
C SER A 115 21.64 27.08 -6.74
N LYS A 116 22.51 26.11 -7.12
CA LYS A 116 22.90 24.94 -6.35
C LYS A 116 22.95 25.21 -4.83
N VAL A 117 21.94 24.78 -4.11
CA VAL A 117 21.99 24.70 -2.66
C VAL A 117 22.70 23.41 -2.31
N SER A 118 23.83 23.54 -1.61
CA SER A 118 24.63 22.44 -1.09
C SER A 118 23.74 21.53 -0.23
N ILE A 119 23.58 20.29 -0.67
CA ILE A 119 22.90 19.25 0.07
C ILE A 119 23.80 18.89 1.26
N GLN A 120 23.46 19.35 2.45
CA GLN A 120 24.02 18.81 3.68
C GLN A 120 23.66 17.34 3.78
N LYS A 121 24.69 16.50 3.99
CA LYS A 121 24.57 15.06 4.19
C LYS A 121 23.65 14.76 5.37
N LEU A 122 22.37 14.48 5.09
CA LEU A 122 21.51 13.74 5.99
C LEU A 122 21.81 12.26 5.80
N SER A 123 22.00 11.55 6.90
CA SER A 123 22.36 10.14 6.95
C SER A 123 21.49 9.30 5.99
N ASN A 124 22.13 8.75 4.95
CA ASN A 124 21.51 7.91 3.92
C ASN A 124 21.08 6.56 4.52
N LYS A 125 19.80 6.46 4.92
CA LYS A 125 19.04 5.25 4.61
C LYS A 125 18.36 5.53 3.28
N GLU A 126 18.93 5.01 2.20
CA GLU A 126 18.28 5.06 0.87
C GLU A 126 16.85 4.56 1.01
N LYS A 127 15.87 5.42 0.68
CA LYS A 127 14.47 5.01 0.66
C LYS A 127 14.34 3.93 -0.41
N VAL A 128 13.95 2.74 -0.01
CA VAL A 128 13.71 1.62 -0.91
C VAL A 128 12.59 2.01 -1.88
N ASN A 129 12.90 2.06 -3.16
CA ASN A 129 11.91 2.27 -4.21
C ASN A 129 11.16 0.94 -4.44
N LEU A 130 9.95 0.86 -3.90
CA LEU A 130 9.09 -0.31 -4.01
C LEU A 130 7.91 0.00 -4.92
N GLN A 131 7.78 -0.77 -5.99
CA GLN A 131 6.68 -0.65 -6.95
C GLN A 131 6.11 -2.03 -7.29
N ILE A 132 4.92 -2.06 -7.86
CA ILE A 132 4.25 -3.29 -8.23
C ILE A 132 3.66 -3.21 -9.64
N LYS A 133 3.59 -4.35 -10.31
CA LYS A 133 2.67 -4.59 -11.41
C LYS A 133 1.50 -5.41 -10.86
N SER A 134 0.31 -4.85 -10.91
CA SER A 134 -0.90 -5.56 -10.49
C SER A 134 -1.43 -6.48 -11.60
N LYS A 135 -2.18 -7.50 -11.19
CA LYS A 135 -2.95 -8.38 -12.08
C LYS A 135 -4.41 -8.45 -11.66
N ARG A 136 -5.27 -8.97 -12.51
CA ARG A 136 -6.64 -9.30 -12.12
C ARG A 136 -6.61 -10.43 -11.08
N PRO A 137 -7.38 -10.33 -9.97
CA PRO A 137 -7.49 -11.41 -9.00
C PRO A 137 -7.99 -12.69 -9.66
N SER A 138 -7.28 -13.80 -9.44
CA SER A 138 -7.67 -15.14 -9.84
C SER A 138 -8.74 -15.72 -8.90
N LEU A 139 -9.29 -16.87 -9.23
CA LEU A 139 -10.17 -17.62 -8.31
C LEU A 139 -9.44 -17.96 -7.01
N LYS A 140 -8.17 -18.39 -7.09
CA LYS A 140 -7.33 -18.67 -5.91
C LYS A 140 -7.15 -17.46 -5.00
N ASP A 141 -7.07 -16.25 -5.57
CA ASP A 141 -6.99 -15.02 -4.77
C ASP A 141 -8.31 -14.74 -4.06
N LYS A 142 -9.43 -14.95 -4.74
CA LYS A 142 -10.77 -14.81 -4.12
C LYS A 142 -10.99 -15.83 -3.01
N ASP A 143 -10.65 -17.09 -3.24
CA ASP A 143 -10.76 -18.19 -2.27
C ASP A 143 -9.88 -17.90 -1.04
N PHE A 144 -8.67 -17.36 -1.25
CA PHE A 144 -7.78 -16.98 -0.16
C PHE A 144 -8.40 -15.92 0.76
N TRP A 145 -9.00 -14.88 0.21
CA TRP A 145 -9.58 -13.80 1.01
C TRP A 145 -10.92 -14.17 1.64
N SER A 146 -11.72 -14.99 0.96
CA SER A 146 -13.04 -15.43 1.45
C SER A 146 -12.96 -16.24 2.74
N GLN A 147 -11.85 -16.97 2.99
CA GLN A 147 -11.61 -17.71 4.24
C GLN A 147 -11.66 -16.80 5.47
N PHE A 148 -11.29 -15.54 5.32
CA PHE A 148 -11.25 -14.54 6.39
C PHE A 148 -12.51 -13.67 6.41
N GLY A 149 -13.56 -14.05 5.69
CA GLY A 149 -14.77 -13.25 5.51
C GLY A 149 -14.59 -11.98 4.68
N ILE A 150 -13.43 -11.78 4.06
CA ILE A 150 -13.09 -10.57 3.33
C ILE A 150 -13.67 -10.61 1.93
N THR A 151 -14.56 -9.66 1.62
CA THR A 151 -15.25 -9.58 0.33
C THR A 151 -14.44 -8.79 -0.72
N PRO A 152 -14.71 -8.98 -2.03
CA PRO A 152 -14.09 -8.18 -3.08
C PRO A 152 -14.32 -6.67 -2.92
N GLN A 153 -15.47 -6.27 -2.37
CA GLN A 153 -15.81 -4.86 -2.10
C GLN A 153 -14.89 -4.28 -1.04
N VAL A 154 -14.63 -5.03 0.04
CA VAL A 154 -13.68 -4.63 1.10
C VAL A 154 -12.26 -4.57 0.55
N LEU A 155 -11.81 -5.55 -0.24
CA LEU A 155 -10.50 -5.51 -0.88
C LEU A 155 -10.32 -4.24 -1.76
N SER A 156 -11.36 -3.88 -2.53
CA SER A 156 -11.36 -2.66 -3.33
C SER A 156 -11.31 -1.40 -2.47
N LYS A 157 -12.16 -1.32 -1.43
CA LYS A 157 -12.20 -0.20 -0.48
C LYS A 157 -10.85 0.02 0.20
N TYR A 158 -10.18 -1.08 0.58
CA TYR A 158 -8.89 -1.06 1.26
C TYR A 158 -7.69 -1.09 0.29
N LEU A 159 -7.91 -0.81 -0.99
CA LEU A 159 -6.90 -0.68 -2.03
C LEU A 159 -5.93 -1.87 -2.10
N VAL A 160 -6.46 -3.08 -1.92
CA VAL A 160 -5.68 -4.32 -2.05
C VAL A 160 -5.58 -4.70 -3.52
N LYS A 161 -4.36 -4.93 -4.00
CA LYS A 161 -4.08 -5.35 -5.37
C LYS A 161 -3.45 -6.73 -5.39
N ALA A 162 -3.91 -7.62 -6.27
CA ALA A 162 -3.18 -8.84 -6.59
C ALA A 162 -1.93 -8.46 -7.43
N VAL A 163 -0.78 -9.01 -7.06
CA VAL A 163 0.53 -8.60 -7.62
C VAL A 163 1.03 -9.64 -8.61
N ASP A 164 1.43 -9.17 -9.78
CA ASP A 164 2.10 -9.95 -10.82
C ASP A 164 3.64 -9.88 -10.64
N LEU A 165 4.17 -8.66 -10.51
CA LEU A 165 5.60 -8.39 -10.32
C LEU A 165 5.81 -7.37 -9.19
N ILE A 166 6.92 -7.53 -8.50
CA ILE A 166 7.43 -6.57 -7.51
C ILE A 166 8.72 -5.97 -8.05
N PHE A 167 8.87 -4.66 -7.92
CA PHE A 167 10.08 -3.94 -8.28
C PHE A 167 10.67 -3.35 -7.00
N ILE A 168 11.88 -3.76 -6.64
CA ILE A 168 12.63 -3.22 -5.51
C ILE A 168 13.91 -2.59 -6.05
N ASN A 169 14.01 -1.28 -5.93
CA ASN A 169 15.07 -0.50 -6.56
C ASN A 169 15.10 -0.86 -8.06
N ASN A 170 16.13 -1.54 -8.54
CA ASN A 170 16.27 -1.92 -9.95
C ASN A 170 16.08 -3.43 -10.17
N ASN A 171 15.56 -4.17 -9.18
CA ASN A 171 15.41 -5.61 -9.25
C ASN A 171 13.94 -6.00 -9.41
N ILE A 172 13.66 -6.92 -10.33
CA ILE A 172 12.34 -7.51 -10.54
C ILE A 172 12.26 -8.80 -9.74
N ILE A 173 11.23 -8.90 -8.91
CA ILE A 173 10.92 -10.10 -8.15
C ILE A 173 9.61 -10.68 -8.67
N ASN A 174 9.64 -11.95 -9.06
CA ASN A 174 8.45 -12.70 -9.43
C ASN A 174 7.92 -13.44 -8.20
N PRO A 175 6.74 -13.10 -7.67
CA PRO A 175 6.13 -13.85 -6.60
C PRO A 175 5.88 -15.30 -7.03
N LYS A 176 6.29 -16.27 -6.20
CA LYS A 176 6.11 -17.70 -6.48
C LYS A 176 4.69 -18.20 -6.18
N THR A 177 3.95 -17.45 -5.38
CA THR A 177 2.61 -17.80 -4.88
C THR A 177 1.71 -16.57 -4.87
N ASN A 178 0.54 -16.66 -4.22
CA ASN A 178 -0.32 -15.50 -3.99
C ASN A 178 0.48 -14.34 -3.39
N CYS A 179 0.35 -13.19 -3.99
CA CYS A 179 1.01 -11.97 -3.57
C CYS A 179 0.06 -10.79 -3.69
N TYR A 180 0.01 -9.98 -2.66
CA TYR A 180 -0.89 -8.84 -2.56
C TYR A 180 -0.12 -7.59 -2.17
N ALA A 181 -0.58 -6.44 -2.63
CA ALA A 181 -0.07 -5.15 -2.21
C ALA A 181 -1.18 -4.37 -1.52
N TYR A 182 -0.88 -3.87 -0.35
CA TYR A 182 -1.68 -2.90 0.38
C TYR A 182 -1.16 -1.51 0.04
N LEU A 183 -2.01 -0.68 -0.54
CA LEU A 183 -1.68 0.70 -0.86
C LEU A 183 -2.16 1.60 0.28
N GLU A 184 -1.28 2.46 0.75
CA GLU A 184 -1.56 3.56 1.66
C GLU A 184 -0.96 4.85 1.13
N PHE A 185 -1.36 5.97 1.72
CA PHE A 185 -0.83 7.28 1.36
C PHE A 185 -0.20 7.94 2.57
N LYS A 186 0.96 8.54 2.36
CA LYS A 186 1.61 9.41 3.31
C LYS A 186 1.92 10.73 2.60
N ASP A 187 1.36 11.83 3.11
CA ASP A 187 1.52 13.16 2.50
C ASP A 187 1.26 13.11 0.98
N ASP A 188 0.13 12.50 0.57
CA ASP A 188 -0.28 12.23 -0.81
C ASP A 188 0.66 11.31 -1.62
N THR A 189 1.72 10.80 -1.00
CA THR A 189 2.65 9.87 -1.65
C THR A 189 2.18 8.42 -1.44
N PRO A 190 1.98 7.64 -2.52
CA PRO A 190 1.61 6.24 -2.38
C PRO A 190 2.74 5.42 -1.78
N THR A 191 2.39 4.58 -0.82
CA THR A 191 3.29 3.64 -0.17
C THR A 191 2.69 2.24 -0.25
N TYR A 192 3.55 1.23 -0.24
CA TYR A 192 3.14 -0.16 -0.41
C TYR A 192 3.64 -1.04 0.72
N LYS A 193 2.75 -1.93 1.18
CA LYS A 193 3.12 -3.11 1.96
C LYS A 193 2.75 -4.35 1.16
N ILE A 194 3.76 -5.13 0.79
CA ILE A 194 3.58 -6.38 0.04
C ILE A 194 3.35 -7.50 1.05
N TYR A 195 2.32 -8.30 0.79
CA TYR A 195 1.96 -9.46 1.58
C TYR A 195 2.02 -10.73 0.75
N GLN A 196 2.89 -11.66 1.13
CA GLN A 196 3.05 -12.98 0.52
C GLN A 196 2.74 -14.05 1.57
N PRO A 197 1.46 -14.48 1.70
CA PRO A 197 1.01 -15.35 2.80
C PRO A 197 1.78 -16.67 2.91
N PHE A 198 2.24 -17.19 1.80
CA PHE A 198 2.91 -18.50 1.72
C PHE A 198 4.44 -18.41 1.58
N SER A 199 5.01 -17.21 1.62
CA SER A 199 6.47 -17.04 1.62
C SER A 199 7.04 -17.23 3.02
N LYS A 200 8.08 -18.08 3.12
CA LYS A 200 8.79 -18.30 4.39
C LYS A 200 9.84 -17.23 4.68
N GLU A 201 10.42 -16.63 3.64
CA GLU A 201 11.53 -15.67 3.79
C GLU A 201 11.05 -14.22 3.81
N TYR A 202 10.13 -13.87 2.91
CA TYR A 202 9.68 -12.50 2.69
C TYR A 202 8.16 -12.41 2.74
N LYS A 203 7.58 -12.77 3.91
CA LYS A 203 6.13 -12.69 4.11
C LYS A 203 5.62 -11.27 3.93
N PHE A 204 6.38 -10.29 4.42
CA PHE A 204 6.10 -8.86 4.27
C PHE A 204 7.32 -8.10 3.74
N MET A 205 7.06 -7.16 2.83
CA MET A 205 8.02 -6.14 2.39
C MET A 205 7.27 -4.82 2.33
N ASN A 206 7.86 -3.72 2.78
CA ASN A 206 7.19 -2.43 2.73
C ASN A 206 8.18 -1.26 2.57
N ASN A 207 7.67 -0.14 2.08
CA ASN A 207 8.35 1.16 2.10
C ASN A 207 7.62 2.19 2.99
N ASN A 208 6.68 1.73 3.81
CA ASN A 208 5.99 2.54 4.80
C ASN A 208 6.92 2.85 5.98
N ASP A 209 6.75 4.00 6.56
CA ASP A 209 7.25 4.24 7.91
C ASP A 209 6.15 4.02 8.97
N TYR A 210 6.54 4.07 10.24
CA TYR A 210 5.63 3.79 11.34
C TYR A 210 4.53 4.85 11.55
N SER A 211 4.54 5.96 10.82
CA SER A 211 3.46 6.96 10.87
C SER A 211 2.27 6.61 9.98
N VAL A 212 2.44 5.65 9.06
CA VAL A 212 1.39 5.18 8.16
C VAL A 212 0.61 4.06 8.84
N TRP A 213 -0.66 4.30 9.14
CA TRP A 213 -1.55 3.29 9.71
C TRP A 213 -2.32 2.56 8.61
N GLU A 214 -2.51 1.27 8.81
CA GLU A 214 -3.28 0.43 7.89
C GLU A 214 -4.78 0.65 8.10
N GLY A 215 -5.48 1.06 7.03
CA GLY A 215 -6.90 1.35 7.07
C GLY A 215 -7.27 2.75 7.56
N TRP A 216 -6.29 3.65 7.75
CA TRP A 216 -6.54 5.01 8.22
C TRP A 216 -7.47 5.81 7.32
N THR A 217 -7.24 5.75 6.00
CA THR A 217 -8.05 6.47 5.01
C THR A 217 -9.47 5.92 4.85
N GLN A 218 -9.70 4.67 5.25
CA GLN A 218 -11.01 4.01 5.19
C GLN A 218 -11.82 4.17 6.46
N MET A 219 -11.18 4.61 7.54
CA MET A 219 -11.81 4.83 8.84
C MET A 219 -12.76 6.03 8.79
N PRO A 220 -13.94 5.96 9.42
CA PRO A 220 -14.83 7.13 9.51
C PRO A 220 -14.20 8.26 10.32
N SER A 221 -14.64 9.49 10.07
CA SER A 221 -14.11 10.67 10.77
C SER A 221 -14.39 10.64 12.28
N THR A 222 -15.53 10.06 12.68
CA THR A 222 -15.95 9.91 14.10
C THR A 222 -16.77 8.63 14.24
N GLY A 223 -16.94 8.16 15.48
CA GLY A 223 -17.78 6.99 15.76
C GLY A 223 -17.87 6.67 17.24
N ASP A 224 -18.80 5.78 17.61
CA ASP A 224 -18.94 5.31 18.99
C ASP A 224 -17.83 4.38 19.41
N LEU A 225 -17.23 3.64 18.46
CA LEU A 225 -16.23 2.63 18.75
C LEU A 225 -15.17 2.57 17.64
N LEU A 226 -13.91 2.29 18.02
CA LEU A 226 -12.80 1.94 17.12
C LEU A 226 -12.07 0.72 17.65
N ILE A 227 -11.73 -0.21 16.78
CA ILE A 227 -10.85 -1.34 17.11
C ILE A 227 -9.47 -1.09 16.50
N ILE A 228 -8.43 -1.18 17.32
CA ILE A 228 -7.03 -1.16 16.86
C ILE A 228 -6.51 -2.60 16.93
N THR A 229 -6.16 -3.15 15.78
CA THR A 229 -5.71 -4.54 15.66
C THR A 229 -4.28 -4.65 15.11
N SER A 230 -3.78 -5.87 14.92
CA SER A 230 -2.37 -6.13 14.60
C SER A 230 -2.03 -6.07 13.10
N SER A 231 -3.03 -6.22 12.21
CA SER A 231 -2.75 -6.30 10.78
C SER A 231 -3.89 -5.78 9.89
N ARG A 232 -3.54 -5.41 8.64
CA ARG A 232 -4.53 -5.07 7.62
C ARG A 232 -5.53 -6.20 7.35
N LYS A 233 -5.09 -7.44 7.45
CA LYS A 233 -5.96 -8.60 7.25
C LYS A 233 -7.06 -8.62 8.30
N ASP A 234 -6.72 -8.37 9.56
CA ASP A 234 -7.69 -8.30 10.66
C ASP A 234 -8.61 -7.10 10.54
N VAL A 235 -8.06 -5.92 10.20
CA VAL A 235 -8.87 -4.73 9.88
C VAL A 235 -9.96 -5.08 8.86
N MET A 236 -9.57 -5.66 7.74
CA MET A 236 -10.52 -6.02 6.67
C MET A 236 -11.50 -7.12 7.09
N SER A 237 -11.05 -8.09 7.88
CA SER A 237 -11.91 -9.17 8.39
C SER A 237 -12.96 -8.61 9.35
N ILE A 238 -12.57 -7.73 10.30
CA ILE A 238 -13.49 -7.07 11.23
C ILE A 238 -14.54 -6.26 10.46
N VAL A 239 -14.14 -5.35 9.58
CA VAL A 239 -15.08 -4.48 8.84
C VAL A 239 -15.91 -5.24 7.82
N SER A 240 -15.51 -6.43 7.41
CA SER A 240 -16.24 -7.29 6.48
C SER A 240 -17.34 -8.09 7.17
N THR A 241 -17.13 -8.44 8.43
CA THR A 241 -18.01 -9.32 9.20
C THR A 241 -18.84 -8.58 10.26
N THR A 242 -18.44 -7.35 10.58
CA THR A 242 -19.12 -6.48 11.56
C THR A 242 -19.29 -5.07 11.00
N ASP A 243 -19.98 -4.21 11.76
CA ASP A 243 -20.10 -2.77 11.43
C ASP A 243 -19.04 -1.91 12.16
N TYR A 244 -18.08 -2.55 12.86
CA TYR A 244 -17.08 -1.83 13.63
C TYR A 244 -15.94 -1.32 12.75
N PRO A 245 -15.59 -0.03 12.85
CA PRO A 245 -14.39 0.49 12.21
C PRO A 245 -13.15 -0.09 12.89
N ALA A 246 -12.14 -0.38 12.07
CA ALA A 246 -10.88 -0.92 12.55
C ALA A 246 -9.69 -0.31 11.81
N VAL A 247 -8.55 -0.23 12.50
CA VAL A 247 -7.25 0.21 11.97
C VAL A 247 -6.13 -0.62 12.58
N ALA A 248 -4.94 -0.60 11.97
CA ALA A 248 -3.76 -1.25 12.53
C ALA A 248 -2.50 -0.40 12.37
N LEU A 249 -1.54 -0.60 13.28
CA LEU A 249 -0.20 -0.05 13.13
C LEU A 249 0.62 -0.91 12.17
N GLN A 250 1.73 -0.37 11.65
CA GLN A 250 2.65 -1.14 10.78
C GLN A 250 3.42 -2.21 11.56
N SER A 251 3.55 -2.07 12.86
CA SER A 251 4.18 -3.03 13.75
C SER A 251 3.58 -2.95 15.14
N GLU A 252 3.31 -4.09 15.75
CA GLU A 252 2.75 -4.21 17.10
C GLU A 252 3.66 -3.63 18.19
N SER A 253 4.98 -3.68 17.99
CA SER A 253 5.97 -3.22 18.96
C SER A 253 6.12 -1.70 19.02
N VAL A 254 5.51 -0.95 18.11
CA VAL A 254 5.65 0.51 18.00
C VAL A 254 4.46 1.21 18.66
N LEU A 255 4.74 2.17 19.51
CA LEU A 255 3.74 3.05 20.05
C LEU A 255 3.56 4.29 19.14
N PRO A 256 2.31 4.71 18.91
CA PRO A 256 2.03 5.93 18.14
C PRO A 256 2.43 7.18 18.90
N LYS A 257 2.61 8.28 18.16
CA LYS A 257 2.84 9.60 18.78
C LYS A 257 1.63 10.03 19.60
N LYS A 258 1.86 10.79 20.68
CA LYS A 258 0.81 11.29 21.57
C LYS A 258 -0.31 12.04 20.83
N GLN A 259 0.05 12.86 19.82
CA GLN A 259 -0.93 13.59 19.01
C GLN A 259 -1.92 12.66 18.27
N VAL A 260 -1.44 11.50 17.77
CA VAL A 260 -2.30 10.51 17.09
C VAL A 260 -3.24 9.86 18.11
N ILE A 261 -2.75 9.58 19.32
CA ILE A 261 -3.58 9.04 20.41
C ILE A 261 -4.69 10.02 20.76
N GLU A 262 -4.35 11.28 20.96
CA GLU A 262 -5.31 12.35 21.28
C GLU A 262 -6.32 12.57 20.16
N GLU A 263 -5.86 12.54 18.89
CA GLU A 263 -6.74 12.62 17.73
C GLU A 263 -7.76 11.47 17.72
N LEU A 264 -7.34 10.24 17.85
CA LEU A 264 -8.25 9.08 17.84
C LEU A 264 -9.23 9.13 19.03
N LYS A 265 -8.78 9.52 20.21
CA LYS A 265 -9.66 9.70 21.39
C LYS A 265 -10.66 10.84 21.23
N SER A 266 -10.37 11.85 20.43
CA SER A 266 -11.34 12.91 20.12
C SER A 266 -12.38 12.49 19.09
N ARG A 267 -12.06 11.49 18.26
CA ARG A 267 -12.91 11.00 17.16
C ARG A 267 -13.81 9.85 17.59
N PHE A 268 -13.35 9.00 18.51
CA PHE A 268 -14.06 7.79 18.92
C PHE A 268 -14.28 7.78 20.42
N LYS A 269 -15.52 7.42 20.80
CA LYS A 269 -15.93 7.40 22.21
C LYS A 269 -15.25 6.26 22.97
N ASP A 270 -15.25 5.07 22.39
CA ASP A 270 -14.64 3.89 22.96
C ASP A 270 -13.58 3.35 21.99
N ILE A 271 -12.40 3.00 22.51
CA ILE A 271 -11.30 2.39 21.73
C ILE A 271 -10.96 1.05 22.39
N TYR A 272 -10.86 0.01 21.58
CA TYR A 272 -10.46 -1.33 22.01
C TYR A 272 -9.20 -1.77 21.25
N ILE A 273 -8.26 -2.38 21.98
CA ILE A 273 -7.09 -3.01 21.39
C ILE A 273 -7.36 -4.51 21.26
N LEU A 274 -7.26 -5.05 20.05
CA LEU A 274 -7.41 -6.46 19.73
C LEU A 274 -6.18 -6.93 18.95
N TYR A 275 -5.12 -7.25 19.68
CA TYR A 275 -3.87 -7.77 19.14
C TYR A 275 -3.85 -9.30 19.17
N ASP A 276 -2.85 -9.89 18.51
CA ASP A 276 -2.66 -11.33 18.47
C ASP A 276 -2.56 -11.91 19.89
N ASN A 277 -3.20 -13.05 20.10
CA ASN A 277 -3.03 -13.87 21.29
C ASN A 277 -2.13 -15.06 20.95
N ASP A 278 -0.81 -14.89 21.07
CA ASP A 278 0.19 -15.91 20.75
C ASP A 278 0.27 -16.99 21.87
N PHE A 279 -0.87 -17.57 22.25
CA PHE A 279 -1.02 -18.49 23.39
C PHE A 279 -0.14 -19.77 23.29
N ASN A 280 0.32 -20.14 22.10
CA ASN A 280 1.22 -21.27 21.86
C ASN A 280 2.71 -20.89 21.96
N SER A 281 3.03 -19.63 22.22
CA SER A 281 4.39 -19.12 22.32
C SER A 281 4.81 -18.97 23.78
N ASN A 282 6.09 -19.20 24.09
CA ASN A 282 6.65 -18.98 25.43
C ASN A 282 6.52 -17.50 25.87
N GLU A 283 6.59 -16.59 24.92
CA GLU A 283 6.33 -15.16 25.12
C GLU A 283 5.13 -14.78 24.25
N ASN A 284 4.00 -14.47 24.88
CA ASN A 284 2.84 -13.94 24.17
C ASN A 284 3.08 -12.47 23.82
N ASN A 285 3.83 -12.23 22.74
CA ASN A 285 4.24 -10.88 22.34
C ASN A 285 3.07 -10.02 21.91
N GLY A 286 2.10 -10.57 21.17
CA GLY A 286 0.91 -9.83 20.77
C GLY A 286 0.13 -9.32 21.99
N ARG A 287 -0.09 -10.16 22.97
CA ARG A 287 -0.72 -9.78 24.25
C ARG A 287 0.05 -8.66 24.98
N LYS A 288 1.37 -8.80 25.07
CA LYS A 288 2.25 -7.82 25.72
C LYS A 288 2.22 -6.45 25.02
N TYR A 289 2.34 -6.44 23.71
CA TYR A 289 2.31 -5.20 22.94
C TYR A 289 0.91 -4.59 22.91
N GLY A 290 -0.14 -5.41 22.88
CA GLY A 290 -1.52 -4.95 23.02
C GLY A 290 -1.76 -4.26 24.35
N ALA A 291 -1.26 -4.82 25.46
CA ALA A 291 -1.35 -4.20 26.78
C ALA A 291 -0.60 -2.86 26.85
N ASN A 292 0.60 -2.79 26.25
CA ASN A 292 1.35 -1.52 26.19
C ASN A 292 0.59 -0.44 25.42
N LEU A 293 -0.03 -0.82 24.31
CA LEU A 293 -0.82 0.10 23.52
C LEU A 293 -2.10 0.53 24.25
N ALA A 294 -2.80 -0.41 24.88
CA ALA A 294 -3.98 -0.13 25.69
C ALA A 294 -3.68 0.85 26.84
N ASN A 295 -2.55 0.66 27.51
CA ASN A 295 -2.07 1.59 28.52
C ASN A 295 -1.78 2.99 27.93
N ALA A 296 -1.15 3.08 26.77
CA ALA A 296 -0.87 4.37 26.12
C ALA A 296 -2.14 5.12 25.74
N PHE A 297 -3.17 4.40 25.30
CA PHE A 297 -4.48 4.95 24.99
C PHE A 297 -5.35 5.17 26.23
N ASN A 298 -5.00 4.59 27.37
CA ASN A 298 -5.88 4.45 28.53
C ASN A 298 -7.23 3.86 28.13
N CYS A 299 -7.19 2.69 27.49
CA CYS A 299 -8.34 1.97 26.96
C CYS A 299 -8.22 0.47 27.28
N ILE A 300 -9.17 -0.31 26.80
CA ILE A 300 -9.29 -1.73 27.09
C ILE A 300 -8.61 -2.56 26.02
N GLN A 301 -7.78 -3.53 26.43
CA GLN A 301 -7.40 -4.66 25.59
C GLN A 301 -8.46 -5.76 25.73
N ILE A 302 -8.97 -6.21 24.60
CA ILE A 302 -9.79 -7.42 24.49
C ILE A 302 -8.97 -8.51 23.80
N GLU A 303 -9.23 -9.76 24.14
CA GLU A 303 -8.46 -10.91 23.62
C GLU A 303 -9.41 -12.01 23.15
N ILE A 304 -9.04 -12.69 22.07
CA ILE A 304 -9.70 -13.92 21.66
C ILE A 304 -9.28 -15.01 22.64
N PRO A 305 -10.22 -15.66 23.36
CA PRO A 305 -9.89 -16.72 24.27
C PRO A 305 -9.16 -17.87 23.58
N SER A 306 -8.15 -18.45 24.26
CA SER A 306 -7.29 -19.50 23.69
C SER A 306 -8.03 -20.80 23.34
N GLU A 307 -9.20 -21.04 23.94
CA GLU A 307 -10.09 -22.16 23.62
C GLU A 307 -10.59 -22.18 22.18
N TYR A 308 -10.56 -21.02 21.49
CA TYR A 308 -10.90 -20.93 20.06
C TYR A 308 -9.73 -21.27 19.13
N GLU A 309 -8.55 -21.62 19.66
CA GLU A 309 -7.35 -21.96 18.89
C GLU A 309 -7.07 -20.98 17.72
N SER A 310 -7.36 -19.72 17.94
CA SER A 310 -7.26 -18.64 16.95
C SER A 310 -6.53 -17.46 17.59
N LYS A 311 -5.40 -17.08 17.01
CA LYS A 311 -4.54 -16.03 17.57
C LYS A 311 -5.00 -14.62 17.25
N ASP A 312 -5.64 -14.43 16.10
CA ASP A 312 -6.14 -13.15 15.60
C ASP A 312 -7.59 -13.28 15.12
N TYR A 313 -8.24 -12.14 14.84
CA TYR A 313 -9.65 -12.13 14.44
C TYR A 313 -9.87 -12.80 13.08
N SER A 314 -8.97 -12.63 12.14
CA SER A 314 -9.08 -13.28 10.84
C SER A 314 -8.90 -14.79 10.92
N ASP A 315 -8.04 -15.28 11.82
CA ASP A 315 -7.91 -16.70 12.10
C ASP A 315 -9.19 -17.26 12.77
N LEU A 316 -9.83 -16.47 13.66
CA LEU A 316 -11.11 -16.83 14.27
C LEU A 316 -12.20 -16.98 13.20
N VAL A 317 -12.28 -16.05 12.26
CA VAL A 317 -13.23 -16.14 11.13
C VAL A 317 -12.96 -17.38 10.28
N ARG A 318 -11.70 -17.65 9.96
CA ARG A 318 -11.30 -18.82 9.16
C ARG A 318 -11.64 -20.14 9.86
N ASN A 319 -11.39 -20.24 11.15
CA ASN A 319 -11.51 -21.48 11.89
C ASN A 319 -12.96 -21.78 12.30
N HIS A 320 -13.75 -20.73 12.58
CA HIS A 320 -15.09 -20.88 13.20
C HIS A 320 -16.22 -20.18 12.42
N GLY A 321 -15.90 -19.48 11.33
CA GLY A 321 -16.87 -18.78 10.50
C GLY A 321 -17.24 -17.39 11.01
N GLN A 322 -17.81 -16.61 10.11
CA GLN A 322 -18.11 -15.19 10.33
C GLN A 322 -19.10 -14.94 11.45
N HIS A 323 -20.13 -15.78 11.57
CA HIS A 323 -21.20 -15.58 12.55
C HIS A 323 -20.69 -15.75 14.00
N LEU A 324 -19.91 -16.81 14.27
CA LEU A 324 -19.32 -17.02 15.58
C LEU A 324 -18.33 -15.92 15.92
N ALA A 325 -17.45 -15.56 14.98
CA ALA A 325 -16.45 -14.52 15.18
C ALA A 325 -17.08 -13.16 15.52
N LYS A 326 -18.15 -12.77 14.80
CA LYS A 326 -18.92 -11.55 15.08
C LYS A 326 -19.51 -11.59 16.49
N ASN A 327 -20.23 -12.65 16.84
CA ASN A 327 -20.90 -12.78 18.14
C ASN A 327 -19.90 -12.74 19.30
N LEU A 328 -18.76 -13.39 19.14
CA LEU A 328 -17.71 -13.37 20.15
C LEU A 328 -17.15 -11.96 20.34
N LEU A 329 -16.81 -11.28 19.25
CA LEU A 329 -16.28 -9.91 19.31
C LEU A 329 -17.27 -8.95 19.97
N GLU A 330 -18.56 -9.02 19.61
CA GLU A 330 -19.62 -8.22 20.23
C GLU A 330 -19.77 -8.52 21.72
N SER A 331 -19.66 -9.80 22.11
CA SER A 331 -19.69 -10.21 23.52
C SER A 331 -18.52 -9.67 24.31
N LEU A 332 -17.29 -9.77 23.77
CA LEU A 332 -16.08 -9.23 24.37
C LEU A 332 -16.17 -7.71 24.60
N ILE A 333 -16.70 -6.99 23.63
CA ILE A 333 -16.91 -5.53 23.73
C ILE A 333 -17.96 -5.22 24.82
N LYS A 334 -19.12 -5.87 24.79
CA LYS A 334 -20.22 -5.62 25.75
C LYS A 334 -19.78 -5.88 27.20
N THR A 335 -19.10 -7.01 27.44
CA THR A 335 -18.61 -7.38 28.79
C THR A 335 -17.66 -6.32 29.34
N ASN A 336 -16.75 -5.83 28.52
CA ASN A 336 -15.76 -4.87 28.96
C ASN A 336 -16.31 -3.43 29.06
N THR A 337 -17.31 -3.05 28.27
CA THR A 337 -17.99 -1.75 28.40
C THR A 337 -18.78 -1.66 29.71
N ALA A 338 -19.34 -2.76 30.21
CA ALA A 338 -20.05 -2.78 31.47
C ALA A 338 -19.12 -2.57 32.67
N CYS A 339 -17.88 -3.07 32.61
CA CYS A 339 -16.89 -2.92 33.68
C CYS A 339 -16.32 -1.50 33.81
N THR A 340 -16.36 -0.66 32.77
CA THR A 340 -15.81 0.70 32.80
C THR A 340 -16.80 1.78 33.25
N ARG A 341 -18.08 1.43 33.43
CA ARG A 341 -19.14 2.36 33.86
C ARG A 341 -19.45 2.28 35.35
N HIS A 342 -18.67 1.54 36.11
CA HIS A 342 -18.67 1.48 37.58
C HIS A 342 -17.35 2.01 38.11
#